data_5afc8cc856d9ce970fab0fb8b2ac01ea
#
_entry.id   5afc8cc856d9ce970fab0fb8b2ac01ea
#
_cell.length_a   1.000
_cell.length_b   1.000
_cell.length_c   1.000
_cell.angle_alpha   90.00
_cell.angle_beta   90.00
_cell.angle_gamma   90.00
#
_symmetry.space_group_name_H-M   'P 1'
#
loop_
_entity.id
_entity.type
_entity.pdbx_description
1 polymer ?
#
loop_
_entity_poly.entity_id
_entity_poly.type
_entity_poly.pdbx_seq_one_letter_code
_entity_poly.pdbx_strand_id
1 'polypeptide(L)'
;QFGLDPSPADTNSGHGTHIAVSVLGNGSGDAAATGVAPEANLVMYALEHDPTGTFGRIGSIYDMLRDAEQMTARISVNAWGLNGNYGQYTADARSVDTFVHDKKDLTPIFSVGDRGSFGASQVSSPATGKNVIAVGASTTGVPGTPSAGAVVNFSSLGPSLDGRIKPDVVAPGVGLCSGLAEEAQSPAGASCLSGNHAGGNAYYMTLSGTSQATAIASGVAGLTREFIREQVGIAAPSSALVKAAMINGARDLGTADIPNAAEGWGEVDLERTVLPMDGTTVLDTFVDDKKSLSPGFGLLYSFSIDASHGLDMTLAWTLSLIHI
;
A
#
# COMPACT_ATOMS: atom_id res chain seq x y z
N GLN A 1 -17.36 11.22 3.29
CA GLN A 1 -17.43 9.88 3.89
C GLN A 1 -18.63 9.12 3.34
N PHE A 2 -18.48 7.83 3.14
CA PHE A 2 -19.55 6.87 2.79
C PHE A 2 -19.18 5.49 3.37
N GLY A 3 -20.12 4.55 3.38
CA GLY A 3 -19.90 3.22 3.95
C GLY A 3 -20.95 2.87 5.00
N LEU A 4 -20.58 1.96 5.92
CA LEU A 4 -21.50 1.46 6.95
C LEU A 4 -21.81 2.47 8.04
N ASP A 5 -20.85 3.31 8.39
CA ASP A 5 -21.02 4.28 9.47
C ASP A 5 -21.67 5.57 8.95
N PRO A 6 -22.80 5.99 9.53
CA PRO A 6 -23.42 7.26 9.20
C PRO A 6 -22.70 8.47 9.82
N SER A 7 -21.86 8.25 10.83
CA SER A 7 -21.10 9.27 11.56
C SER A 7 -19.69 9.44 11.02
N PRO A 8 -19.13 10.65 11.00
CA PRO A 8 -17.70 10.83 10.72
C PRO A 8 -16.79 10.50 11.92
N ALA A 9 -17.36 10.17 13.08
CA ALA A 9 -16.60 9.82 14.29
C ALA A 9 -15.98 8.41 14.12
N ASP A 10 -14.76 8.23 14.64
CA ASP A 10 -14.08 6.94 14.75
C ASP A 10 -14.06 6.57 16.24
N THR A 11 -15.15 5.91 16.71
CA THR A 11 -15.42 5.74 18.13
C THR A 11 -14.76 4.52 18.76
N ASN A 12 -14.24 3.58 17.97
CA ASN A 12 -13.66 2.35 18.49
C ASN A 12 -12.15 2.50 18.80
N SER A 13 -11.31 2.05 17.89
CA SER A 13 -9.87 1.94 18.12
C SER A 13 -9.07 3.16 17.64
N GLY A 14 -9.65 3.99 16.79
CA GLY A 14 -8.93 5.06 16.10
C GLY A 14 -8.02 4.55 14.97
N HIS A 15 -8.14 3.28 14.56
CA HIS A 15 -7.28 2.69 13.55
C HIS A 15 -7.43 3.37 12.17
N GLY A 16 -8.65 3.67 11.74
CA GLY A 16 -8.92 4.35 10.46
C GLY A 16 -8.30 5.74 10.42
N THR A 17 -8.43 6.51 11.49
CA THR A 17 -7.81 7.82 11.67
C THR A 17 -6.28 7.74 11.63
N HIS A 18 -5.69 6.74 12.34
CA HIS A 18 -4.25 6.51 12.32
C HIS A 18 -3.74 6.26 10.88
N ILE A 19 -4.42 5.40 10.12
CA ILE A 19 -4.08 5.11 8.72
C ILE A 19 -4.17 6.38 7.87
N ALA A 20 -5.27 7.12 7.97
CA ALA A 20 -5.48 8.35 7.18
C ALA A 20 -4.39 9.39 7.45
N VAL A 21 -4.06 9.65 8.72
CA VAL A 21 -3.00 10.60 9.10
C VAL A 21 -1.61 10.10 8.68
N SER A 22 -1.34 8.79 8.74
CA SER A 22 -0.08 8.23 8.23
C SER A 22 0.11 8.43 6.72
N VAL A 23 -0.99 8.43 5.94
CA VAL A 23 -0.92 8.71 4.50
C VAL A 23 -0.79 10.20 4.21
N LEU A 24 -1.65 11.06 4.82
CA LEU A 24 -1.87 12.43 4.36
C LEU A 24 -2.00 13.47 5.49
N GLY A 25 -1.58 13.15 6.71
CA GLY A 25 -1.51 14.14 7.78
C GLY A 25 -0.64 15.33 7.38
N ASN A 26 -1.16 16.55 7.54
CA ASN A 26 -0.46 17.77 7.10
C ASN A 26 0.55 18.32 8.11
N GLY A 27 0.76 17.64 9.24
CA GLY A 27 1.72 18.05 10.29
C GLY A 27 1.33 19.30 11.06
N SER A 28 0.11 19.84 10.90
CA SER A 28 -0.29 21.10 11.56
C SER A 28 -0.40 20.98 13.09
N GLY A 29 -0.68 19.79 13.60
CA GLY A 29 -0.70 19.52 15.04
C GLY A 29 0.70 19.24 15.59
N ASP A 30 1.46 18.40 14.91
CA ASP A 30 2.87 18.13 15.19
C ASP A 30 3.56 17.69 13.88
N ALA A 31 4.67 18.35 13.54
CA ALA A 31 5.41 18.06 12.30
C ALA A 31 5.97 16.63 12.27
N ALA A 32 6.21 16.00 13.41
CA ALA A 32 6.66 14.61 13.49
C ALA A 32 5.57 13.60 13.08
N ALA A 33 4.31 14.02 13.02
CA ALA A 33 3.18 13.23 12.53
C ALA A 33 2.74 13.61 11.10
N THR A 34 3.60 14.26 10.33
CA THR A 34 3.34 14.52 8.91
C THR A 34 3.25 13.20 8.15
N GLY A 35 2.17 13.02 7.40
CA GLY A 35 1.97 11.86 6.53
C GLY A 35 2.88 11.89 5.30
N VAL A 36 2.96 10.76 4.60
CA VAL A 36 3.85 10.62 3.42
C VAL A 36 3.44 11.53 2.26
N ALA A 37 2.15 11.75 2.05
CA ALA A 37 1.58 12.58 0.99
C ALA A 37 0.66 13.68 1.57
N PRO A 38 1.20 14.70 2.28
CA PRO A 38 0.43 15.60 3.12
C PRO A 38 -0.51 16.54 2.34
N GLU A 39 -0.32 16.71 1.05
CA GLU A 39 -1.18 17.54 0.18
C GLU A 39 -2.28 16.73 -0.53
N ALA A 40 -2.34 15.42 -0.30
CA ALA A 40 -3.36 14.58 -0.88
C ALA A 40 -4.76 14.85 -0.29
N ASN A 41 -5.80 14.60 -1.09
CA ASN A 41 -7.19 14.69 -0.66
C ASN A 41 -7.71 13.32 -0.22
N LEU A 42 -8.55 13.29 0.81
CA LEU A 42 -9.13 12.07 1.37
C LEU A 42 -10.56 11.84 0.88
N VAL A 43 -10.79 10.63 0.37
CA VAL A 43 -12.13 10.04 0.25
C VAL A 43 -12.19 8.87 1.22
N MET A 44 -13.03 8.94 2.25
CA MET A 44 -13.12 7.93 3.32
C MET A 44 -14.31 7.00 3.10
N TYR A 45 -14.06 5.69 3.20
CA TYR A 45 -15.10 4.66 3.22
C TYR A 45 -15.05 3.94 4.58
N ALA A 46 -16.11 4.10 5.39
CA ALA A 46 -16.23 3.46 6.70
C ALA A 46 -16.61 1.99 6.54
N LEU A 47 -15.75 1.09 7.00
CA LEU A 47 -15.96 -0.35 7.02
C LEU A 47 -16.39 -0.86 8.39
N GLU A 48 -16.26 -0.07 9.42
CA GLU A 48 -16.74 -0.36 10.76
C GLU A 48 -18.06 0.39 11.00
N HIS A 49 -19.00 -0.28 11.63
CA HIS A 49 -20.25 0.32 12.12
C HIS A 49 -20.10 0.53 13.62
N ASP A 50 -19.71 1.72 14.01
CA ASP A 50 -19.38 2.09 15.38
C ASP A 50 -20.40 1.63 16.43
N PRO A 51 -21.72 1.81 16.22
CA PRO A 51 -22.71 1.41 17.23
C PRO A 51 -22.71 -0.08 17.57
N THR A 52 -22.23 -0.95 16.66
CA THR A 52 -22.25 -2.41 16.85
C THR A 52 -20.86 -3.03 16.85
N GLY A 53 -19.80 -2.28 16.49
CA GLY A 53 -18.45 -2.80 16.30
C GLY A 53 -18.34 -3.84 15.17
N THR A 54 -19.33 -3.89 14.27
CA THR A 54 -19.29 -4.86 13.17
C THR A 54 -18.48 -4.30 12.00
N PHE A 55 -17.57 -5.14 11.51
CA PHE A 55 -16.80 -4.84 10.32
C PHE A 55 -17.46 -5.40 9.07
N GLY A 56 -17.60 -4.60 8.04
CA GLY A 56 -18.22 -5.02 6.80
C GLY A 56 -18.25 -3.92 5.74
N ARG A 57 -19.00 -4.16 4.68
CA ARG A 57 -19.16 -3.19 3.59
C ARG A 57 -20.57 -3.24 3.03
N ILE A 58 -20.98 -2.14 2.41
CA ILE A 58 -22.20 -2.09 1.60
C ILE A 58 -21.84 -2.51 0.18
N GLY A 59 -22.45 -3.57 -0.33
CA GLY A 59 -22.19 -4.08 -1.68
C GLY A 59 -20.87 -4.85 -1.83
N SER A 60 -20.40 -4.94 -3.06
CA SER A 60 -19.15 -5.61 -3.39
C SER A 60 -17.94 -4.68 -3.23
N ILE A 61 -16.74 -5.25 -3.18
CA ILE A 61 -15.50 -4.44 -3.25
C ILE A 61 -15.42 -3.67 -4.58
N TYR A 62 -15.92 -4.24 -5.65
CA TYR A 62 -16.01 -3.55 -6.95
C TYR A 62 -16.81 -2.24 -6.84
N ASP A 63 -17.98 -2.30 -6.17
CA ASP A 63 -18.83 -1.11 -5.96
C ASP A 63 -18.12 -0.08 -5.09
N MET A 64 -17.48 -0.49 -4.02
CA MET A 64 -16.71 0.40 -3.14
C MET A 64 -15.60 1.14 -3.91
N LEU A 65 -14.82 0.41 -4.72
CA LEU A 65 -13.76 1.01 -5.53
C LEU A 65 -14.30 1.90 -6.64
N ARG A 66 -15.43 1.52 -7.26
CA ARG A 66 -16.13 2.35 -8.26
C ARG A 66 -16.59 3.68 -7.66
N ASP A 67 -17.18 3.65 -6.48
CA ASP A 67 -17.67 4.84 -5.81
C ASP A 67 -16.51 5.79 -5.46
N ALA A 68 -15.39 5.24 -4.99
CA ALA A 68 -14.16 6.01 -4.76
C ALA A 68 -13.58 6.60 -6.06
N GLU A 69 -13.57 5.83 -7.15
CA GLU A 69 -13.08 6.28 -8.47
C GLU A 69 -13.94 7.42 -9.03
N GLN A 70 -15.26 7.35 -8.87
CA GLN A 70 -16.20 8.41 -9.25
C GLN A 70 -15.97 9.70 -8.45
N MET A 71 -15.48 9.60 -7.22
CA MET A 71 -15.02 10.72 -6.40
C MET A 71 -13.57 11.14 -6.71
N THR A 72 -13.04 10.72 -7.83
CA THR A 72 -11.70 11.04 -8.33
C THR A 72 -10.53 10.46 -7.52
N ALA A 73 -10.77 9.55 -6.58
CA ALA A 73 -9.69 8.80 -5.95
C ALA A 73 -8.90 7.97 -6.99
N ARG A 74 -7.59 7.88 -6.81
CA ARG A 74 -6.70 7.13 -7.71
C ARG A 74 -5.78 6.15 -6.96
N ILE A 75 -5.67 6.29 -5.66
CA ILE A 75 -5.04 5.33 -4.75
C ILE A 75 -6.11 4.88 -3.76
N SER A 76 -6.27 3.57 -3.60
CA SER A 76 -7.19 2.99 -2.61
C SER A 76 -6.38 2.30 -1.52
N VAL A 77 -6.43 2.84 -0.32
CA VAL A 77 -5.69 2.35 0.86
C VAL A 77 -6.58 1.37 1.62
N ASN A 78 -6.19 0.10 1.67
CA ASN A 78 -6.96 -0.95 2.29
C ASN A 78 -6.12 -1.63 3.39
N ALA A 79 -6.08 -0.99 4.55
CA ALA A 79 -5.36 -1.45 5.73
C ALA A 79 -6.16 -2.52 6.51
N TRP A 80 -6.72 -3.47 5.80
CA TRP A 80 -7.57 -4.55 6.32
C TRP A 80 -7.48 -5.80 5.45
N GLY A 81 -7.93 -6.93 6.00
CA GLY A 81 -8.04 -8.19 5.27
C GLY A 81 -9.07 -9.10 5.91
N LEU A 82 -9.52 -10.10 5.17
CA LEU A 82 -10.48 -11.08 5.65
C LEU A 82 -9.81 -12.14 6.51
N ASN A 83 -10.47 -12.53 7.59
CA ASN A 83 -10.06 -13.65 8.40
C ASN A 83 -10.45 -14.98 7.72
N GLY A 84 -9.52 -15.93 7.70
CA GLY A 84 -9.68 -17.22 7.03
C GLY A 84 -9.32 -17.16 5.53
N ASN A 85 -9.29 -18.32 4.90
CA ASN A 85 -8.94 -18.47 3.48
C ASN A 85 -7.60 -17.86 3.09
N TYR A 86 -6.63 -17.89 4.02
CA TYR A 86 -5.30 -17.31 3.81
C TYR A 86 -4.60 -17.94 2.60
N GLY A 87 -3.89 -17.11 1.85
CA GLY A 87 -3.24 -17.51 0.60
C GLY A 87 -4.18 -17.78 -0.57
N GLN A 88 -5.49 -17.87 -0.35
CA GLN A 88 -6.46 -18.19 -1.40
C GLN A 88 -6.82 -16.98 -2.26
N TYR A 89 -7.03 -17.24 -3.55
CA TYR A 89 -7.62 -16.29 -4.48
C TYR A 89 -9.15 -16.34 -4.34
N THR A 90 -9.72 -15.46 -3.53
CA THR A 90 -11.14 -15.44 -3.18
C THR A 90 -12.00 -14.64 -4.16
N ALA A 91 -13.32 -14.68 -3.97
CA ALA A 91 -14.26 -13.84 -4.71
C ALA A 91 -13.97 -12.35 -4.54
N ASP A 92 -13.51 -11.91 -3.35
CA ASP A 92 -13.14 -10.52 -3.12
C ASP A 92 -11.86 -10.13 -3.85
N ALA A 93 -10.83 -10.99 -3.85
CA ALA A 93 -9.63 -10.76 -4.66
C ALA A 93 -9.96 -10.66 -6.16
N ARG A 94 -10.84 -11.54 -6.65
CA ARG A 94 -11.35 -11.49 -8.01
C ARG A 94 -12.12 -10.19 -8.30
N SER A 95 -12.95 -9.74 -7.36
CA SER A 95 -13.74 -8.51 -7.50
C SER A 95 -12.84 -7.28 -7.68
N VAL A 96 -11.77 -7.18 -6.89
CA VAL A 96 -10.76 -6.11 -7.03
C VAL A 96 -10.05 -6.21 -8.38
N ASP A 97 -9.59 -7.41 -8.77
CA ASP A 97 -8.89 -7.61 -10.03
C ASP A 97 -9.75 -7.25 -11.25
N THR A 98 -11.06 -7.59 -11.19
CA THR A 98 -12.03 -7.20 -12.21
C THR A 98 -12.17 -5.68 -12.28
N PHE A 99 -12.25 -5.02 -11.13
CA PHE A 99 -12.32 -3.56 -11.09
C PHE A 99 -11.08 -2.91 -11.74
N VAL A 100 -9.88 -3.33 -11.37
CA VAL A 100 -8.63 -2.78 -11.95
C VAL A 100 -8.52 -3.06 -13.44
N HIS A 101 -9.04 -4.19 -13.90
CA HIS A 101 -9.12 -4.49 -15.34
C HIS A 101 -10.00 -3.47 -16.06
N ASP A 102 -11.15 -3.11 -15.49
CA ASP A 102 -12.11 -2.18 -16.08
C ASP A 102 -11.68 -0.71 -15.93
N LYS A 103 -11.02 -0.40 -14.79
CA LYS A 103 -10.62 0.95 -14.33
C LYS A 103 -9.15 1.01 -14.02
N LYS A 104 -8.31 1.07 -15.04
CA LYS A 104 -6.86 0.85 -14.97
C LYS A 104 -6.08 1.92 -14.21
N ASP A 105 -6.64 3.08 -13.92
CA ASP A 105 -5.93 4.21 -13.32
C ASP A 105 -6.18 4.39 -11.81
N LEU A 106 -6.95 3.49 -11.17
CA LEU A 106 -7.03 3.40 -9.72
C LEU A 106 -6.17 2.22 -9.22
N THR A 107 -5.28 2.49 -8.30
CA THR A 107 -4.34 1.52 -7.72
C THR A 107 -4.81 1.08 -6.34
N PRO A 108 -5.37 -0.14 -6.19
CA PRO A 108 -5.71 -0.67 -4.89
C PRO A 108 -4.48 -1.28 -4.21
N ILE A 109 -4.27 -0.91 -2.95
CA ILE A 109 -3.16 -1.35 -2.10
C ILE A 109 -3.75 -2.01 -0.87
N PHE A 110 -3.30 -3.23 -0.55
CA PHE A 110 -3.83 -4.04 0.54
C PHE A 110 -2.75 -4.53 1.48
N SER A 111 -3.04 -4.54 2.78
CA SER A 111 -2.20 -5.19 3.78
C SER A 111 -2.25 -6.72 3.64
N VAL A 112 -1.09 -7.37 3.78
CA VAL A 112 -1.02 -8.84 3.70
C VAL A 112 -1.53 -9.55 4.95
N GLY A 113 -1.70 -8.80 6.07
CA GLY A 113 -2.11 -9.32 7.36
C GLY A 113 -0.93 -9.63 8.29
N ASP A 114 -1.24 -9.86 9.57
CA ASP A 114 -0.26 -9.97 10.65
C ASP A 114 -0.18 -11.42 11.18
N ARG A 115 0.05 -12.38 10.27
CA ARG A 115 0.08 -13.83 10.57
C ARG A 115 1.40 -14.51 10.20
N GLY A 116 2.51 -13.77 10.10
CA GLY A 116 3.80 -14.32 9.73
C GLY A 116 4.27 -15.47 10.62
N SER A 117 3.96 -15.42 11.91
CA SER A 117 4.28 -16.48 12.87
C SER A 117 3.61 -17.83 12.61
N PHE A 118 2.58 -17.87 11.75
CA PHE A 118 1.89 -19.11 11.35
C PHE A 118 2.53 -19.80 10.14
N GLY A 119 3.60 -19.22 9.57
CA GLY A 119 4.34 -19.80 8.47
C GLY A 119 3.95 -19.27 7.09
N ALA A 120 4.23 -20.05 6.06
CA ALA A 120 3.99 -19.66 4.67
C ALA A 120 2.50 -19.61 4.30
N SER A 121 2.19 -18.91 3.20
CA SER A 121 0.85 -18.80 2.62
C SER A 121 -0.21 -18.20 3.56
N GLN A 122 0.18 -17.24 4.38
CA GLN A 122 -0.69 -16.57 5.34
C GLN A 122 -1.22 -15.21 4.86
N VAL A 123 -1.00 -14.85 3.61
CA VAL A 123 -1.50 -13.60 3.03
C VAL A 123 -3.03 -13.58 3.04
N SER A 124 -3.62 -12.54 3.64
CA SER A 124 -5.07 -12.37 3.70
C SER A 124 -5.64 -11.91 2.35
N SER A 125 -6.88 -12.30 2.06
CA SER A 125 -7.62 -11.71 0.94
C SER A 125 -8.17 -10.32 1.36
N PRO A 126 -8.23 -9.33 0.46
CA PRO A 126 -7.96 -9.33 -0.99
C PRO A 126 -6.50 -9.13 -1.44
N ALA A 127 -5.52 -9.07 -0.51
CA ALA A 127 -4.11 -8.89 -0.89
C ALA A 127 -3.58 -10.02 -1.82
N THR A 128 -4.24 -11.18 -1.85
CA THR A 128 -3.98 -12.26 -2.80
C THR A 128 -4.40 -11.92 -4.24
N GLY A 129 -5.00 -10.77 -4.49
CA GLY A 129 -5.33 -10.27 -5.83
C GLY A 129 -4.09 -10.17 -6.73
N LYS A 130 -4.31 -10.23 -8.04
CA LYS A 130 -3.27 -10.21 -9.08
C LYS A 130 -2.93 -8.79 -9.51
N ASN A 131 -3.95 -7.93 -9.58
CA ASN A 131 -3.87 -6.54 -10.03
C ASN A 131 -3.75 -5.54 -8.86
N VAL A 132 -3.44 -6.00 -7.65
CA VAL A 132 -3.25 -5.17 -6.46
C VAL A 132 -1.77 -5.00 -6.11
N ILE A 133 -1.45 -4.04 -5.26
CA ILE A 133 -0.19 -3.99 -4.53
C ILE A 133 -0.43 -4.55 -3.13
N ALA A 134 0.19 -5.67 -2.80
CA ALA A 134 0.10 -6.30 -1.49
C ALA A 134 1.32 -5.91 -0.66
N VAL A 135 1.09 -5.36 0.54
CA VAL A 135 2.14 -4.75 1.36
C VAL A 135 2.34 -5.52 2.66
N GLY A 136 3.57 -6.01 2.86
CA GLY A 136 4.05 -6.55 4.12
C GLY A 136 4.73 -5.47 4.97
N ALA A 137 5.18 -5.84 6.16
CA ALA A 137 5.77 -4.90 7.10
C ALA A 137 7.26 -5.16 7.33
N SER A 138 8.04 -4.08 7.33
CA SER A 138 9.45 -4.03 7.73
C SER A 138 9.63 -3.20 9.00
N THR A 139 10.83 -3.23 9.55
CA THR A 139 11.23 -2.43 10.71
C THR A 139 11.51 -0.98 10.32
N THR A 140 11.29 -0.05 11.24
CA THR A 140 11.39 1.39 10.98
C THR A 140 12.73 2.02 11.38
N GLY A 141 13.56 1.32 12.14
CA GLY A 141 14.75 1.93 12.76
C GLY A 141 14.43 2.99 13.83
N VAL A 142 13.22 3.08 14.30
CA VAL A 142 12.83 3.96 15.41
C VAL A 142 13.52 3.48 16.69
N PRO A 143 14.02 4.39 17.57
CA PRO A 143 14.64 3.99 18.84
C PRO A 143 13.76 3.04 19.66
N GLY A 144 14.33 1.93 20.12
CA GLY A 144 13.61 0.89 20.85
C GLY A 144 12.95 -0.18 19.97
N THR A 145 13.03 -0.06 18.65
CA THR A 145 12.60 -1.08 17.68
C THR A 145 13.80 -1.80 17.06
N PRO A 146 13.61 -2.97 16.43
CA PRO A 146 14.66 -3.60 15.63
C PRO A 146 15.21 -2.63 14.57
N SER A 147 16.48 -2.81 14.20
CA SER A 147 17.15 -1.99 13.18
C SER A 147 16.32 -1.96 11.88
N ALA A 148 16.30 -0.81 11.20
CA ALA A 148 15.67 -0.67 9.89
C ALA A 148 16.21 -1.70 8.90
N GLY A 149 15.37 -2.11 7.94
CA GLY A 149 15.79 -2.99 6.87
C GLY A 149 15.67 -4.50 7.19
N ALA A 150 14.70 -4.89 7.99
CA ALA A 150 14.34 -6.30 8.18
C ALA A 150 12.83 -6.49 8.10
N VAL A 151 12.39 -7.59 7.50
CA VAL A 151 10.99 -7.98 7.55
C VAL A 151 10.62 -8.38 8.98
N VAL A 152 9.47 -7.90 9.47
CA VAL A 152 9.02 -8.23 10.83
C VAL A 152 8.33 -9.58 10.89
N ASN A 153 8.48 -10.27 12.01
CA ASN A 153 8.01 -11.65 12.17
C ASN A 153 6.48 -11.81 12.12
N PHE A 154 5.72 -10.75 12.38
CA PHE A 154 4.27 -10.81 12.25
C PHE A 154 3.79 -10.63 10.81
N SER A 155 4.58 -10.02 9.91
CA SER A 155 4.16 -9.82 8.51
C SER A 155 3.83 -11.15 7.84
N SER A 156 2.60 -11.28 7.32
CA SER A 156 2.16 -12.51 6.66
C SER A 156 3.05 -12.86 5.48
N LEU A 157 3.50 -14.11 5.44
CA LEU A 157 4.36 -14.63 4.39
C LEU A 157 3.54 -15.19 3.22
N GLY A 158 4.05 -14.99 2.02
CA GLY A 158 3.61 -15.71 0.83
C GLY A 158 4.17 -17.14 0.75
N PRO A 159 4.17 -17.74 -0.45
CA PRO A 159 3.44 -17.30 -1.62
C PRO A 159 1.92 -17.43 -1.43
N SER A 160 1.12 -16.92 -2.38
CA SER A 160 -0.29 -17.34 -2.45
C SER A 160 -0.38 -18.84 -2.77
N LEU A 161 -1.53 -19.48 -2.47
CA LEU A 161 -1.68 -20.94 -2.67
C LEU A 161 -1.55 -21.38 -4.14
N ASP A 162 -1.75 -20.47 -5.09
CA ASP A 162 -1.51 -20.69 -6.51
C ASP A 162 -0.05 -20.36 -6.94
N GLY A 163 0.86 -20.18 -5.98
CA GLY A 163 2.29 -20.05 -6.19
C GLY A 163 2.78 -18.64 -6.58
N ARG A 164 1.91 -17.61 -6.59
CA ARG A 164 2.34 -16.25 -6.90
C ARG A 164 3.10 -15.64 -5.73
N ILE A 165 4.12 -14.84 -6.06
CA ILE A 165 4.88 -14.06 -5.08
C ILE A 165 3.95 -13.05 -4.42
N LYS A 166 3.94 -13.07 -3.10
CA LYS A 166 3.30 -12.12 -2.18
C LYS A 166 4.13 -12.09 -0.88
N PRO A 167 4.24 -10.92 -0.23
CA PRO A 167 3.76 -9.60 -0.64
C PRO A 167 4.32 -9.19 -2.00
N ASP A 168 3.84 -8.06 -2.56
CA ASP A 168 4.51 -7.43 -3.71
C ASP A 168 5.71 -6.60 -3.22
N VAL A 169 5.53 -5.86 -2.14
CA VAL A 169 6.56 -5.05 -1.48
C VAL A 169 6.35 -5.06 0.03
N VAL A 170 7.34 -4.60 0.80
CA VAL A 170 7.20 -4.27 2.20
C VAL A 170 7.40 -2.76 2.43
N ALA A 171 6.95 -2.27 3.58
CA ALA A 171 7.17 -0.89 4.02
C ALA A 171 7.32 -0.84 5.54
N PRO A 172 7.89 0.23 6.12
CA PRO A 172 7.95 0.41 7.55
C PRO A 172 6.57 0.28 8.21
N GLY A 173 6.46 -0.64 9.19
CA GLY A 173 5.20 -0.96 9.85
C GLY A 173 5.31 -1.16 11.37
N VAL A 174 6.42 -0.74 12.00
CA VAL A 174 6.66 -0.93 13.43
C VAL A 174 6.79 0.40 14.14
N GLY A 175 6.01 0.59 15.20
CA GLY A 175 6.13 1.74 16.09
C GLY A 175 5.81 3.08 15.42
N LEU A 176 4.90 3.09 14.43
CA LEU A 176 4.52 4.32 13.75
C LEU A 176 3.62 5.17 14.66
N CYS A 177 4.04 6.40 14.90
CA CYS A 177 3.27 7.41 15.60
C CYS A 177 2.40 8.19 14.61
N SER A 178 1.09 8.21 14.82
CA SER A 178 0.14 8.88 13.94
C SER A 178 -1.12 9.29 14.68
N GLY A 179 -2.07 9.95 14.01
CA GLY A 179 -3.27 10.52 14.62
C GLY A 179 -4.15 9.50 15.32
N LEU A 180 -4.72 9.92 16.44
CA LEU A 180 -5.77 9.22 17.18
C LEU A 180 -7.07 10.02 17.09
N ALA A 181 -8.18 9.33 16.84
CA ALA A 181 -9.49 9.95 16.83
C ALA A 181 -9.87 10.48 18.22
N GLU A 182 -10.51 11.65 18.27
CA GLU A 182 -10.95 12.27 19.52
C GLU A 182 -11.92 11.37 20.29
N GLU A 183 -12.79 10.69 19.56
CA GLU A 183 -13.89 9.88 20.09
C GLU A 183 -13.50 8.43 20.38
N ALA A 184 -12.26 8.03 20.10
CA ALA A 184 -11.82 6.64 20.31
C ALA A 184 -11.99 6.21 21.78
N GLN A 185 -12.78 5.15 22.00
CA GLN A 185 -13.08 4.63 23.32
C GLN A 185 -12.11 3.54 23.78
N SER A 186 -11.46 2.89 22.84
CA SER A 186 -10.51 1.80 23.08
C SER A 186 -9.27 1.94 22.19
N PRO A 187 -8.43 2.98 22.41
CA PRO A 187 -7.23 3.19 21.63
C PRO A 187 -6.34 1.93 21.66
N ALA A 188 -5.93 1.46 20.48
CA ALA A 188 -5.15 0.24 20.36
C ALA A 188 -3.65 0.43 20.67
N GLY A 189 -3.18 1.69 20.72
CA GLY A 189 -1.77 2.05 20.91
C GLY A 189 -1.54 2.98 22.08
N ALA A 190 -0.27 3.10 22.46
CA ALA A 190 0.17 4.06 23.47
C ALA A 190 0.32 5.47 22.85
N SER A 191 0.10 6.52 23.65
CA SER A 191 0.40 7.89 23.24
C SER A 191 1.88 8.05 22.89
N CYS A 192 2.18 8.79 21.82
CA CYS A 192 3.55 8.95 21.32
C CYS A 192 4.03 10.40 21.19
N LEU A 193 3.14 11.35 21.07
CA LEU A 193 3.44 12.79 21.03
C LEU A 193 2.61 13.53 22.07
N SER A 194 2.93 14.80 22.31
CA SER A 194 2.25 15.61 23.31
C SER A 194 0.90 16.14 22.83
N GLY A 195 0.01 16.41 23.78
CA GLY A 195 -1.28 17.04 23.54
C GLY A 195 -2.44 16.07 23.55
N ASN A 196 -3.61 16.60 23.87
CA ASN A 196 -4.87 15.85 23.96
C ASN A 196 -6.01 16.63 23.30
N HIS A 197 -6.95 15.91 22.76
CA HIS A 197 -8.24 16.42 22.34
C HIS A 197 -9.06 16.96 23.53
N ALA A 198 -10.08 17.74 23.26
CA ALA A 198 -11.01 18.23 24.27
C ALA A 198 -11.69 17.11 25.07
N GLY A 199 -11.88 15.94 24.44
CA GLY A 199 -12.40 14.71 25.06
C GLY A 199 -11.42 13.95 25.95
N GLY A 200 -10.16 14.39 26.03
CA GLY A 200 -9.11 13.81 26.89
C GLY A 200 -8.24 12.75 26.23
N ASN A 201 -8.57 12.24 25.04
CA ASN A 201 -7.70 11.35 24.28
C ASN A 201 -6.44 12.10 23.80
N ALA A 202 -5.31 11.40 23.75
CA ALA A 202 -4.10 11.90 23.10
C ALA A 202 -4.37 12.22 21.63
N TYR A 203 -3.71 13.22 21.06
CA TYR A 203 -3.80 13.48 19.61
C TYR A 203 -3.18 12.36 18.76
N TYR A 204 -2.20 11.65 19.35
CA TYR A 204 -1.36 10.69 18.60
C TYR A 204 -1.17 9.41 19.38
N MET A 205 -1.15 8.29 18.69
CA MET A 205 -0.83 6.97 19.23
C MET A 205 0.16 6.22 18.34
N THR A 206 0.89 5.29 18.95
CA THR A 206 1.81 4.39 18.24
C THR A 206 1.12 3.09 17.90
N LEU A 207 1.15 2.69 16.63
CA LEU A 207 0.70 1.37 16.18
C LEU A 207 1.79 0.63 15.40
N SER A 208 1.64 -0.70 15.36
CA SER A 208 2.45 -1.59 14.52
C SER A 208 1.55 -2.57 13.79
N GLY A 209 1.86 -2.87 12.54
CA GLY A 209 1.10 -3.81 11.71
C GLY A 209 1.39 -3.63 10.22
N THR A 210 0.97 -4.60 9.43
CA THR A 210 0.98 -4.46 7.97
C THR A 210 -0.01 -3.40 7.49
N SER A 211 -0.98 -3.03 8.33
CA SER A 211 -1.87 -1.89 8.13
C SER A 211 -1.11 -0.57 8.05
N GLN A 212 -0.18 -0.34 8.99
CA GLN A 212 0.67 0.84 9.05
C GLN A 212 1.63 0.88 7.86
N ALA A 213 2.24 -0.25 7.52
CA ALA A 213 3.07 -0.41 6.33
C ALA A 213 2.30 -0.06 5.05
N THR A 214 1.03 -0.50 4.97
CA THR A 214 0.15 -0.20 3.83
C THR A 214 -0.12 1.30 3.71
N ALA A 215 -0.29 2.01 4.81
CA ALA A 215 -0.44 3.46 4.80
C ALA A 215 0.80 4.16 4.21
N ILE A 216 2.00 3.79 4.68
CA ILE A 216 3.27 4.32 4.16
C ILE A 216 3.41 4.04 2.66
N ALA A 217 3.26 2.77 2.24
CA ALA A 217 3.35 2.39 0.83
C ALA A 217 2.30 3.11 -0.05
N SER A 218 1.12 3.41 0.49
CA SER A 218 0.08 4.13 -0.23
C SER A 218 0.41 5.61 -0.43
N GLY A 219 1.04 6.24 0.55
CA GLY A 219 1.58 7.59 0.39
C GLY A 219 2.69 7.62 -0.67
N VAL A 220 3.62 6.65 -0.64
CA VAL A 220 4.65 6.48 -1.68
C VAL A 220 4.02 6.30 -3.06
N ALA A 221 2.96 5.48 -3.19
CA ALA A 221 2.25 5.31 -4.46
C ALA A 221 1.59 6.61 -4.95
N GLY A 222 1.06 7.43 -4.03
CA GLY A 222 0.52 8.76 -4.35
C GLY A 222 1.58 9.68 -4.95
N LEU A 223 2.73 9.81 -4.29
CA LEU A 223 3.85 10.62 -4.74
C LEU A 223 4.48 10.06 -6.04
N THR A 224 4.60 8.74 -6.16
CA THR A 224 5.03 8.08 -7.40
C THR A 224 4.11 8.43 -8.58
N ARG A 225 2.79 8.39 -8.35
CA ARG A 225 1.81 8.77 -9.38
C ARG A 225 1.92 10.24 -9.74
N GLU A 226 2.11 11.13 -8.77
CA GLU A 226 2.32 12.55 -8.99
C GLU A 226 3.58 12.79 -9.84
N PHE A 227 4.70 12.17 -9.47
CA PHE A 227 5.94 12.23 -10.24
C PHE A 227 5.75 11.79 -11.71
N ILE A 228 5.08 10.66 -11.93
CA ILE A 228 4.80 10.16 -13.28
C ILE A 228 3.94 11.17 -14.07
N ARG A 229 2.99 11.83 -13.43
CA ARG A 229 2.15 12.85 -14.08
C ARG A 229 2.91 14.12 -14.41
N GLU A 230 3.64 14.65 -13.45
CA GLU A 230 4.23 15.98 -13.54
C GLU A 230 5.61 15.96 -14.22
N GLN A 231 6.41 14.93 -14.00
CA GLN A 231 7.78 14.87 -14.53
C GLN A 231 7.89 13.97 -15.77
N VAL A 232 7.17 12.84 -15.82
CA VAL A 232 7.19 11.94 -16.98
C VAL A 232 6.13 12.35 -18.03
N GLY A 233 5.09 13.10 -17.64
CA GLY A 233 4.06 13.62 -18.55
C GLY A 233 2.94 12.64 -18.89
N ILE A 234 2.76 11.56 -18.13
CA ILE A 234 1.64 10.60 -18.31
C ILE A 234 0.47 11.03 -17.43
N ALA A 235 -0.50 11.74 -18.01
CA ALA A 235 -1.61 12.36 -17.27
C ALA A 235 -2.45 11.38 -16.43
N ALA A 236 -2.62 10.13 -16.86
CA ALA A 236 -3.38 9.10 -16.16
C ALA A 236 -2.57 7.79 -16.11
N PRO A 237 -1.55 7.69 -15.23
CA PRO A 237 -0.75 6.48 -15.08
C PRO A 237 -1.62 5.28 -14.70
N SER A 238 -1.38 4.13 -15.31
CA SER A 238 -2.09 2.91 -14.95
C SER A 238 -1.65 2.39 -13.57
N SER A 239 -2.52 1.62 -12.91
CA SER A 239 -2.17 0.88 -11.69
C SER A 239 -0.96 -0.04 -11.90
N ALA A 240 -0.86 -0.65 -13.08
CA ALA A 240 0.28 -1.49 -13.45
C ALA A 240 1.58 -0.68 -13.51
N LEU A 241 1.54 0.55 -14.06
CA LEU A 241 2.73 1.41 -14.10
C LEU A 241 3.15 1.86 -12.70
N VAL A 242 2.20 2.29 -11.85
CA VAL A 242 2.52 2.65 -10.45
C VAL A 242 3.15 1.47 -9.72
N LYS A 243 2.60 0.27 -9.88
CA LYS A 243 3.16 -0.96 -9.31
C LYS A 243 4.57 -1.24 -9.85
N ALA A 244 4.78 -1.12 -11.16
CA ALA A 244 6.09 -1.34 -11.78
C ALA A 244 7.14 -0.37 -11.24
N ALA A 245 6.80 0.92 -11.13
CA ALA A 245 7.70 1.93 -10.61
C ALA A 245 8.09 1.67 -9.14
N MET A 246 7.12 1.35 -8.28
CA MET A 246 7.37 1.03 -6.88
C MET A 246 8.25 -0.23 -6.72
N ILE A 247 8.05 -1.25 -7.55
CA ILE A 247 8.87 -2.47 -7.55
C ILE A 247 10.28 -2.17 -8.06
N ASN A 248 10.40 -1.38 -9.12
CA ASN A 248 11.70 -1.03 -9.71
C ASN A 248 12.58 -0.24 -8.73
N GLY A 249 11.99 0.67 -7.97
CA GLY A 249 12.70 1.44 -6.95
C GLY A 249 12.85 0.73 -5.61
N ALA A 250 12.23 -0.44 -5.40
CA ALA A 250 12.29 -1.13 -4.11
C ALA A 250 13.71 -1.56 -3.75
N ARG A 251 13.99 -1.61 -2.44
CA ARG A 251 15.29 -1.97 -1.88
C ARG A 251 15.26 -3.37 -1.31
N ASP A 252 16.19 -4.22 -1.74
CA ASP A 252 16.44 -5.53 -1.13
C ASP A 252 16.85 -5.35 0.35
N LEU A 253 16.22 -6.08 1.25
CA LEU A 253 16.55 -6.09 2.67
C LEU A 253 17.62 -7.14 3.03
N GLY A 254 18.12 -7.89 2.06
CA GLY A 254 19.28 -8.76 2.19
C GLY A 254 19.07 -10.02 3.03
N THR A 255 17.82 -10.42 3.29
CA THR A 255 17.52 -11.68 4.01
C THR A 255 17.54 -12.91 3.12
N ALA A 256 17.15 -12.76 1.88
CA ALA A 256 17.23 -13.70 0.78
C ALA A 256 17.09 -12.88 -0.51
N ASP A 257 17.62 -13.36 -1.59
CA ASP A 257 17.54 -12.66 -2.88
C ASP A 257 16.07 -12.39 -3.29
N ILE A 258 15.79 -11.18 -3.78
CA ILE A 258 14.47 -10.80 -4.26
C ILE A 258 14.21 -11.32 -5.69
N PRO A 259 12.96 -11.70 -6.02
CA PRO A 259 11.78 -11.67 -5.15
C PRO A 259 11.66 -12.92 -4.27
N ASN A 260 11.18 -12.71 -3.04
CA ASN A 260 10.94 -13.81 -2.12
C ASN A 260 9.60 -13.69 -1.38
N ALA A 261 9.20 -14.73 -0.63
CA ALA A 261 7.89 -14.79 0.02
C ALA A 261 7.77 -13.94 1.29
N ALA A 262 8.84 -13.31 1.76
CA ALA A 262 8.84 -12.48 2.96
C ALA A 262 8.72 -10.99 2.62
N GLU A 263 9.51 -10.51 1.68
CA GLU A 263 9.59 -9.09 1.31
C GLU A 263 9.08 -8.78 -0.10
N GLY A 264 8.70 -9.82 -0.87
CA GLY A 264 8.33 -9.63 -2.27
C GLY A 264 9.52 -9.15 -3.09
N TRP A 265 9.38 -7.98 -3.68
CA TRP A 265 10.41 -7.31 -4.47
C TRP A 265 11.25 -6.32 -3.64
N GLY A 266 11.06 -6.29 -2.31
CA GLY A 266 11.83 -5.45 -1.39
C GLY A 266 11.01 -4.36 -0.72
N GLU A 267 11.69 -3.50 0.03
CA GLU A 267 11.11 -2.36 0.74
C GLU A 267 10.91 -1.16 -0.19
N VAL A 268 9.73 -0.53 -0.12
CA VAL A 268 9.46 0.69 -0.89
C VAL A 268 10.47 1.78 -0.55
N ASP A 269 11.03 2.39 -1.57
CA ASP A 269 11.98 3.49 -1.45
C ASP A 269 11.57 4.60 -2.43
N LEU A 270 11.05 5.70 -1.90
CA LEU A 270 10.54 6.80 -2.72
C LEU A 270 11.66 7.46 -3.53
N GLU A 271 12.82 7.68 -2.91
CA GLU A 271 13.93 8.34 -3.60
C GLU A 271 14.38 7.52 -4.81
N ARG A 272 14.59 6.23 -4.63
CA ARG A 272 14.94 5.33 -5.74
C ARG A 272 13.85 5.23 -6.81
N THR A 273 12.60 5.37 -6.41
CA THR A 273 11.45 5.29 -7.34
C THR A 273 11.35 6.52 -8.24
N VAL A 274 11.58 7.73 -7.69
CA VAL A 274 11.39 9.00 -8.42
C VAL A 274 12.69 9.65 -8.88
N LEU A 275 13.81 9.32 -8.24
CA LEU A 275 15.15 9.80 -8.57
C LEU A 275 16.13 8.63 -8.51
N PRO A 276 16.06 7.66 -9.45
CA PRO A 276 16.99 6.55 -9.43
C PRO A 276 18.42 7.06 -9.60
N MET A 277 19.28 6.72 -8.63
CA MET A 277 20.66 7.17 -8.61
C MET A 277 21.62 5.98 -8.53
N ASP A 278 22.75 6.08 -9.22
CA ASP A 278 23.93 5.26 -9.00
C ASP A 278 25.07 6.16 -8.49
N GLY A 279 25.37 6.06 -7.21
CA GLY A 279 26.28 6.99 -6.53
C GLY A 279 25.76 8.44 -6.60
N THR A 280 26.44 9.30 -7.38
CA THR A 280 26.06 10.71 -7.59
C THR A 280 25.39 10.96 -8.93
N THR A 281 25.20 9.92 -9.74
CA THR A 281 24.63 10.04 -11.09
C THR A 281 23.14 9.74 -11.05
N VAL A 282 22.32 10.66 -11.55
CA VAL A 282 20.89 10.40 -11.79
C VAL A 282 20.77 9.53 -13.03
N LEU A 283 20.07 8.39 -12.92
CA LEU A 283 19.85 7.47 -14.01
C LEU A 283 18.63 7.89 -14.85
N ASP A 284 18.76 7.72 -16.16
CA ASP A 284 17.64 7.96 -17.06
C ASP A 284 16.54 6.91 -16.84
N THR A 285 15.30 7.39 -16.77
CA THR A 285 14.11 6.54 -16.62
C THR A 285 13.30 6.50 -17.90
N PHE A 286 13.12 5.31 -18.47
CA PHE A 286 12.20 5.08 -19.57
C PHE A 286 10.90 4.47 -19.05
N VAL A 287 9.77 5.02 -19.48
CA VAL A 287 8.43 4.56 -19.08
C VAL A 287 7.56 4.39 -20.32
N ASP A 288 6.89 3.25 -20.43
CA ASP A 288 5.86 3.01 -21.45
C ASP A 288 4.61 2.40 -20.79
N ASP A 289 3.46 3.04 -20.94
CA ASP A 289 2.22 2.69 -20.25
C ASP A 289 1.10 2.30 -21.23
N LYS A 290 0.19 1.46 -20.74
CA LYS A 290 -1.04 1.05 -21.46
C LYS A 290 -0.83 0.40 -22.82
N LYS A 291 0.32 -0.25 -23.04
CA LYS A 291 0.54 -1.05 -24.24
C LYS A 291 -0.22 -2.36 -24.16
N SER A 292 -0.86 -2.73 -25.25
CA SER A 292 -1.49 -4.03 -25.40
C SER A 292 -0.75 -4.86 -26.44
N LEU A 293 -0.62 -6.15 -26.18
CA LEU A 293 -0.04 -7.11 -27.11
C LEU A 293 -1.13 -8.08 -27.56
N SER A 294 -1.25 -8.26 -28.87
CA SER A 294 -2.05 -9.35 -29.43
C SER A 294 -1.25 -10.65 -29.41
N PRO A 295 -1.90 -11.82 -29.33
CA PRO A 295 -1.21 -13.10 -29.41
C PRO A 295 -0.31 -13.21 -30.67
N GLY A 296 0.93 -13.58 -30.45
CA GLY A 296 1.94 -13.72 -31.54
C GLY A 296 2.67 -12.43 -31.91
N PHE A 297 2.35 -11.30 -31.27
CA PHE A 297 3.06 -10.04 -31.47
C PHE A 297 3.97 -9.73 -30.28
N GLY A 298 5.04 -8.96 -30.53
CA GLY A 298 5.97 -8.46 -29.52
C GLY A 298 6.25 -6.98 -29.72
N LEU A 299 6.63 -6.31 -28.66
CA LEU A 299 7.26 -4.98 -28.71
C LEU A 299 8.75 -5.15 -28.46
N LEU A 300 9.57 -4.49 -29.28
CA LEU A 300 11.02 -4.48 -29.15
C LEU A 300 11.45 -3.09 -28.70
N TYR A 301 12.20 -3.05 -27.61
CA TYR A 301 12.88 -1.85 -27.14
C TYR A 301 14.38 -2.04 -27.28
N SER A 302 15.08 -0.99 -27.70
CA SER A 302 16.54 -0.98 -27.80
C SER A 302 17.08 0.17 -26.99
N PHE A 303 17.99 -0.12 -26.07
CA PHE A 303 18.63 0.85 -25.21
C PHE A 303 20.14 0.85 -25.43
N SER A 304 20.76 2.03 -25.42
CA SER A 304 22.21 2.16 -25.27
C SER A 304 22.54 2.36 -23.81
N ILE A 305 23.32 1.46 -23.24
CA ILE A 305 23.66 1.45 -21.83
C ILE A 305 25.13 1.76 -21.69
N ASP A 306 25.50 2.66 -20.78
CA ASP A 306 26.89 2.85 -20.39
C ASP A 306 27.36 1.59 -19.63
N ALA A 307 28.54 1.08 -19.98
CA ALA A 307 29.10 -0.13 -19.40
C ALA A 307 29.43 -0.02 -17.91
N SER A 308 29.42 1.19 -17.35
CA SER A 308 29.63 1.47 -15.91
C SER A 308 28.36 1.39 -15.07
N HIS A 309 27.16 1.31 -15.69
CA HIS A 309 25.88 1.31 -15.00
C HIS A 309 25.07 0.05 -15.38
N GLY A 310 24.26 -0.42 -14.41
CA GLY A 310 23.29 -1.50 -14.66
C GLY A 310 22.04 -1.02 -15.40
N LEU A 311 21.24 -1.96 -15.90
CA LEU A 311 19.90 -1.71 -16.41
C LEU A 311 18.90 -2.47 -15.56
N ASP A 312 18.05 -1.75 -14.84
CA ASP A 312 16.93 -2.32 -14.11
C ASP A 312 15.65 -2.16 -14.92
N MET A 313 14.96 -3.28 -15.14
CA MET A 313 13.70 -3.28 -15.89
C MET A 313 12.61 -3.98 -15.12
N THR A 314 11.47 -3.32 -14.96
CA THR A 314 10.27 -3.90 -14.38
C THR A 314 9.13 -3.87 -15.38
N LEU A 315 8.51 -5.03 -15.59
CA LEU A 315 7.30 -5.17 -16.38
C LEU A 315 6.15 -5.57 -15.47
N ALA A 316 5.13 -4.74 -15.42
CA ALA A 316 3.86 -5.07 -14.78
C ALA A 316 2.72 -4.93 -15.78
N TRP A 317 1.69 -5.76 -15.61
CA TRP A 317 0.53 -5.74 -16.49
C TRP A 317 -0.76 -6.03 -15.72
N THR A 318 -1.85 -5.47 -16.20
CA THR A 318 -3.18 -5.82 -15.71
C THR A 318 -3.65 -7.11 -16.35
N LEU A 319 -3.96 -8.11 -15.54
CA LEU A 319 -4.46 -9.39 -16.04
C LEU A 319 -5.87 -9.24 -16.63
N SER A 320 -6.11 -9.89 -17.76
CA SER A 320 -7.41 -9.93 -18.40
C SER A 320 -8.39 -10.85 -17.65
N LEU A 321 -9.69 -10.68 -17.92
CA LEU A 321 -10.76 -11.42 -17.25
C LEU A 321 -10.63 -12.95 -17.42
N ILE A 322 -10.08 -13.44 -18.52
CA ILE A 322 -9.85 -14.88 -18.72
C ILE A 322 -8.76 -15.46 -17.79
N HIS A 323 -7.90 -14.60 -17.24
CA HIS A 323 -6.87 -14.97 -16.28
C HIS A 323 -7.28 -14.67 -14.82
N ILE A 324 -8.41 -13.99 -14.68
CA ILE A 324 -9.05 -13.66 -13.42
C ILE A 324 -10.12 -14.71 -13.09
#